data_ab7114d8ca9b42e85bbd6a7c5976d9b2
#
_entry.id   ab7114d8ca9b42e85bbd6a7c5976d9b2
#
_cell.length_a   1.000
_cell.length_b   1.000
_cell.length_c   1.000
_cell.angle_alpha   90.00
_cell.angle_beta   90.00
_cell.angle_gamma   90.00
#
_symmetry.space_group_name_H-M   'P 1'
#
loop_
_entity.id
_entity.type
_entity.pdbx_description
1 polymer ?
#
loop_
_entity_poly.entity_id
_entity_poly.type
_entity_poly.pdbx_seq_one_letter_code
_entity_poly.pdbx_strand_id
1 'polypeptide(L)'
;MPYTPQEAAAKARFVQFAYSMFGDGSNLNPAPDPGLASLGYTVLANMTAQDLQTTKFYGYIAATASTPGDLVIAIRGTQTPAEWLLDFSALPLPFMDLGLVAAGFRSIAQSILITVAPGSSMSLTDAIVNLNAQHAITSVTVLGHSLGGALATLVAAELASANPANVKSMLSVWTYASPRVGLPDFMSKFNSQIPTTYRIWNVLDIVPEVPTFPYVHVGGNGEKLTQSEQQLQELVTIPSCEHHLTTYQWLLESSLFKLDCDCDHECEVPAPAAGAMALDHADARAKVRRAQARRVSAAERARGAHALFVALQ
;
A
#
# COMPACT_ATOMS: atom_id res chain seq x y z
N MET A 1 -10.26 18.06 -4.50
CA MET A 1 -9.42 16.84 -4.65
C MET A 1 -9.26 16.57 -6.14
N PRO A 2 -8.13 16.10 -6.61
CA PRO A 2 -7.91 15.78 -8.02
C PRO A 2 -8.60 14.46 -8.44
N TYR A 3 -9.25 13.76 -7.54
CA TYR A 3 -10.00 12.52 -7.73
C TYR A 3 -11.24 12.50 -6.83
N THR A 4 -12.18 11.60 -7.11
CA THR A 4 -13.37 11.38 -6.26
C THR A 4 -13.11 10.22 -5.26
N PRO A 5 -13.81 10.19 -4.10
CA PRO A 5 -13.77 9.05 -3.20
C PRO A 5 -14.16 7.75 -3.89
N GLN A 6 -15.13 7.78 -4.79
CA GLN A 6 -15.56 6.62 -5.59
C GLN A 6 -14.44 6.09 -6.49
N GLU A 7 -13.69 7.00 -7.13
CA GLU A 7 -12.53 6.60 -7.93
C GLU A 7 -11.46 5.95 -7.06
N ALA A 8 -11.15 6.52 -5.90
CA ALA A 8 -10.18 5.94 -4.98
C ALA A 8 -10.62 4.56 -4.48
N ALA A 9 -11.91 4.39 -4.11
CA ALA A 9 -12.45 3.09 -3.71
C ALA A 9 -12.41 2.06 -4.87
N ALA A 10 -12.72 2.49 -6.09
CA ALA A 10 -12.65 1.63 -7.27
C ALA A 10 -11.20 1.19 -7.57
N LYS A 11 -10.22 2.08 -7.42
CA LYS A 11 -8.79 1.76 -7.57
C LYS A 11 -8.33 0.77 -6.50
N ALA A 12 -8.79 0.87 -5.26
CA ALA A 12 -8.47 -0.08 -4.19
C ALA A 12 -8.89 -1.52 -4.51
N ARG A 13 -9.95 -1.73 -5.32
CA ARG A 13 -10.39 -3.06 -5.75
C ARG A 13 -9.33 -3.86 -6.49
N PHE A 14 -8.48 -3.21 -7.27
CA PHE A 14 -7.37 -3.90 -7.95
C PHE A 14 -6.39 -4.51 -6.96
N VAL A 15 -6.12 -3.81 -5.87
CA VAL A 15 -5.27 -4.35 -4.79
C VAL A 15 -5.99 -5.49 -4.05
N GLN A 16 -7.31 -5.39 -3.86
CA GLN A 16 -8.11 -6.46 -3.26
C GLN A 16 -8.05 -7.74 -4.11
N PHE A 17 -8.10 -7.63 -5.43
CA PHE A 17 -7.90 -8.78 -6.33
C PHE A 17 -6.52 -9.42 -6.17
N ALA A 18 -5.47 -8.62 -5.94
CA ALA A 18 -4.14 -9.17 -5.66
C ALA A 18 -4.09 -9.96 -4.34
N TYR A 19 -4.84 -9.53 -3.32
CA TYR A 19 -5.00 -10.31 -2.08
C TYR A 19 -5.78 -11.62 -2.33
N SER A 20 -6.90 -11.56 -3.06
CA SER A 20 -7.69 -12.75 -3.43
C SER A 20 -6.85 -13.76 -4.23
N MET A 21 -6.06 -13.29 -5.21
CA MET A 21 -5.18 -14.14 -6.03
C MET A 21 -4.07 -14.79 -5.21
N PHE A 22 -3.64 -14.22 -4.10
CA PHE A 22 -2.60 -14.81 -3.25
C PHE A 22 -3.07 -16.13 -2.61
N GLY A 23 -4.33 -16.24 -2.21
CA GLY A 23 -4.90 -17.44 -1.59
C GLY A 23 -4.13 -17.90 -0.36
N ASP A 24 -3.67 -19.13 -0.34
CA ASP A 24 -2.85 -19.73 0.72
C ASP A 24 -1.33 -19.42 0.59
N GLY A 25 -0.94 -18.65 -0.42
CA GLY A 25 0.44 -18.27 -0.69
C GLY A 25 1.33 -19.32 -1.34
N SER A 26 0.81 -20.51 -1.63
CA SER A 26 1.58 -21.61 -2.24
C SER A 26 1.82 -21.41 -3.74
N ASN A 27 0.94 -20.65 -4.42
CA ASN A 27 0.97 -20.47 -5.86
C ASN A 27 1.66 -19.15 -6.25
N LEU A 28 2.80 -19.23 -6.92
CA LEU A 28 3.55 -18.07 -7.40
C LEU A 28 2.98 -17.47 -8.70
N ASN A 29 2.11 -18.19 -9.38
CA ASN A 29 1.49 -17.76 -10.63
C ASN A 29 -0.03 -18.06 -10.60
N PRO A 30 -0.78 -17.43 -9.68
CA PRO A 30 -2.20 -17.71 -9.51
C PRO A 30 -3.00 -17.30 -10.76
N ALA A 31 -4.14 -17.99 -10.95
CA ALA A 31 -5.12 -17.57 -11.93
C ALA A 31 -5.68 -16.18 -11.59
N PRO A 32 -6.05 -15.37 -12.61
CA PRO A 32 -6.68 -14.07 -12.39
C PRO A 32 -7.96 -14.17 -11.55
N ASP A 33 -8.16 -13.21 -10.65
CA ASP A 33 -9.44 -13.08 -9.96
C ASP A 33 -10.58 -12.82 -10.96
N PRO A 34 -11.72 -13.54 -10.86
CA PRO A 34 -12.85 -13.36 -11.79
C PRO A 34 -13.39 -11.92 -11.83
N GLY A 35 -13.23 -11.16 -10.77
CA GLY A 35 -13.63 -9.76 -10.70
C GLY A 35 -12.89 -8.87 -11.70
N LEU A 36 -11.66 -9.21 -12.07
CA LEU A 36 -10.90 -8.51 -13.11
C LEU A 36 -11.59 -8.64 -14.48
N ALA A 37 -11.96 -9.86 -14.84
CA ALA A 37 -12.67 -10.11 -16.11
C ALA A 37 -14.04 -9.41 -16.12
N SER A 38 -14.74 -9.36 -14.98
CA SER A 38 -16.01 -8.63 -14.84
C SER A 38 -15.86 -7.11 -15.06
N LEU A 39 -14.68 -6.56 -14.82
CA LEU A 39 -14.32 -5.17 -15.10
C LEU A 39 -13.69 -4.99 -16.49
N GLY A 40 -13.61 -6.05 -17.30
CA GLY A 40 -13.00 -6.03 -18.64
C GLY A 40 -11.47 -6.05 -18.63
N TYR A 41 -10.83 -6.38 -17.49
CA TYR A 41 -9.37 -6.47 -17.39
C TYR A 41 -8.87 -7.90 -17.64
N THR A 42 -7.73 -7.98 -18.31
CA THR A 42 -6.95 -9.21 -18.47
C THR A 42 -5.61 -9.06 -17.77
N VAL A 43 -5.21 -10.05 -16.98
CA VAL A 43 -3.88 -10.11 -16.39
C VAL A 43 -2.86 -10.44 -17.48
N LEU A 44 -1.88 -9.56 -17.64
CA LEU A 44 -0.79 -9.67 -18.63
C LEU A 44 0.44 -10.33 -18.02
N ALA A 45 0.66 -10.14 -16.72
CA ALA A 45 1.80 -10.69 -16.00
C ALA A 45 1.51 -10.80 -14.50
N ASN A 46 2.14 -11.79 -13.85
CA ASN A 46 2.18 -11.91 -12.40
C ASN A 46 3.51 -11.36 -11.85
N MET A 47 3.45 -10.86 -10.62
CA MET A 47 4.58 -10.29 -9.89
C MET A 47 4.89 -11.17 -8.67
N THR A 48 6.15 -11.59 -8.54
CA THR A 48 6.67 -12.27 -7.36
C THR A 48 7.80 -11.47 -6.74
N ALA A 49 8.03 -11.65 -5.45
CA ALA A 49 9.19 -11.09 -4.75
C ALA A 49 9.59 -12.00 -3.59
N GLN A 50 10.82 -11.82 -3.06
CA GLN A 50 11.30 -12.50 -1.88
C GLN A 50 10.94 -11.71 -0.63
N ASP A 51 10.20 -12.35 0.27
CA ASP A 51 9.92 -11.87 1.61
C ASP A 51 10.70 -12.76 2.59
N LEU A 52 11.69 -12.17 3.25
CA LEU A 52 12.72 -12.89 3.99
C LEU A 52 13.47 -13.88 3.08
N GLN A 53 13.20 -15.17 3.18
CA GLN A 53 13.84 -16.22 2.37
C GLN A 53 12.84 -16.97 1.47
N THR A 54 11.58 -16.50 1.41
CA THR A 54 10.52 -17.17 0.68
C THR A 54 10.04 -16.31 -0.47
N THR A 55 10.03 -16.86 -1.70
CA THR A 55 9.38 -16.21 -2.83
C THR A 55 7.89 -16.32 -2.70
N LYS A 56 7.17 -15.21 -2.89
CA LYS A 56 5.71 -15.14 -2.83
C LYS A 56 5.15 -14.35 -4.00
N PHE A 57 3.90 -14.61 -4.34
CA PHE A 57 3.13 -13.74 -5.22
C PHE A 57 2.83 -12.42 -4.52
N TYR A 58 3.09 -11.30 -5.17
CA TYR A 58 2.87 -9.97 -4.63
C TYR A 58 1.85 -9.14 -5.41
N GLY A 59 1.58 -9.48 -6.66
CA GLY A 59 0.66 -8.70 -7.46
C GLY A 59 0.67 -9.08 -8.93
N TYR A 60 0.13 -8.20 -9.73
CA TYR A 60 -0.04 -8.45 -11.17
C TYR A 60 0.02 -7.14 -11.98
N ILE A 61 0.18 -7.29 -13.30
CA ILE A 61 0.01 -6.25 -14.31
C ILE A 61 -1.20 -6.64 -15.16
N ALA A 62 -2.14 -5.70 -15.34
CA ALA A 62 -3.34 -5.93 -16.13
C ALA A 62 -3.67 -4.72 -17.00
N ALA A 63 -4.43 -4.97 -18.08
CA ALA A 63 -5.01 -3.94 -18.94
C ALA A 63 -6.37 -4.39 -19.47
N THR A 64 -7.15 -3.45 -20.00
CA THR A 64 -8.40 -3.80 -20.71
C THR A 64 -8.16 -4.00 -22.21
N ALA A 65 -9.03 -4.75 -22.87
CA ALA A 65 -8.97 -4.90 -24.33
C ALA A 65 -9.29 -3.59 -25.08
N SER A 66 -10.06 -2.69 -24.45
CA SER A 66 -10.42 -1.38 -25.03
C SER A 66 -9.30 -0.36 -24.92
N THR A 67 -8.47 -0.46 -23.89
CA THR A 67 -7.30 0.41 -23.67
C THR A 67 -6.08 -0.41 -23.29
N PRO A 68 -5.53 -1.21 -24.22
CA PRO A 68 -4.46 -2.15 -23.92
C PRO A 68 -3.15 -1.49 -23.52
N GLY A 69 -2.98 -0.19 -23.80
CA GLY A 69 -1.84 0.63 -23.38
C GLY A 69 -1.99 1.22 -21.97
N ASP A 70 -3.16 1.12 -21.33
CA ASP A 70 -3.37 1.62 -19.98
C ASP A 70 -3.12 0.50 -18.96
N LEU A 71 -1.92 0.44 -18.44
CA LEU A 71 -1.50 -0.60 -17.51
C LEU A 71 -1.89 -0.28 -16.07
N VAL A 72 -2.36 -1.29 -15.37
CA VAL A 72 -2.55 -1.31 -13.92
C VAL A 72 -1.58 -2.29 -13.30
N ILE A 73 -0.75 -1.83 -12.36
CA ILE A 73 0.15 -2.65 -11.54
C ILE A 73 -0.41 -2.62 -10.12
N ALA A 74 -0.95 -3.75 -9.64
CA ALA A 74 -1.56 -3.85 -8.32
C ALA A 74 -0.72 -4.74 -7.41
N ILE A 75 -0.39 -4.22 -6.22
CA ILE A 75 0.54 -4.86 -5.28
C ILE A 75 -0.15 -5.00 -3.92
N ARG A 76 -0.31 -6.26 -3.46
CA ARG A 76 -0.84 -6.55 -2.13
C ARG A 76 0.20 -6.26 -1.03
N GLY A 77 -0.27 -6.08 0.19
CA GLY A 77 0.55 -6.07 1.39
C GLY A 77 0.84 -7.47 1.94
N THR A 78 1.28 -7.51 3.20
CA THR A 78 1.41 -8.76 3.97
C THR A 78 0.06 -9.18 4.57
N GLN A 79 -0.07 -10.47 4.92
CA GLN A 79 -1.22 -10.98 5.66
C GLN A 79 -1.11 -10.74 7.17
N THR A 80 0.10 -10.55 7.70
CA THR A 80 0.35 -10.31 9.12
C THR A 80 1.04 -8.95 9.35
N PRO A 81 0.32 -7.82 9.21
CA PRO A 81 0.92 -6.49 9.31
C PRO A 81 1.59 -6.21 10.66
N ALA A 82 1.05 -6.74 11.75
CA ALA A 82 1.57 -6.51 13.10
C ALA A 82 2.93 -7.19 13.33
N GLU A 83 3.09 -8.45 12.90
CA GLU A 83 4.34 -9.20 12.98
C GLU A 83 5.40 -8.57 12.07
N TRP A 84 5.01 -8.23 10.85
CA TRP A 84 5.88 -7.59 9.89
C TRP A 84 6.44 -6.25 10.41
N LEU A 85 5.64 -5.43 11.11
CA LEU A 85 6.10 -4.17 11.71
C LEU A 85 7.16 -4.37 12.80
N LEU A 86 7.13 -5.49 13.52
CA LEU A 86 8.10 -5.80 14.58
C LEU A 86 9.46 -6.25 13.99
N ASP A 87 9.42 -7.01 12.89
CA ASP A 87 10.63 -7.59 12.28
C ASP A 87 11.22 -6.71 11.16
N PHE A 88 10.56 -5.59 10.84
CA PHE A 88 10.92 -4.75 9.73
C PHE A 88 12.24 -4.00 9.94
N SER A 89 13.20 -4.19 9.02
CA SER A 89 14.46 -3.44 9.03
C SER A 89 14.27 -2.03 8.48
N ALA A 90 14.29 -1.05 9.38
CA ALA A 90 14.28 0.36 9.04
C ALA A 90 15.69 0.97 8.83
N LEU A 91 16.73 0.15 8.65
CA LEU A 91 18.07 0.66 8.31
C LEU A 91 18.00 1.43 6.97
N PRO A 92 18.45 2.70 6.91
CA PRO A 92 18.45 3.45 5.65
C PRO A 92 19.54 2.94 4.72
N LEU A 93 19.15 2.51 3.51
CA LEU A 93 20.06 2.07 2.45
C LEU A 93 19.79 2.82 1.14
N PRO A 94 20.82 3.04 0.29
CA PRO A 94 20.65 3.68 -1.00
C PRO A 94 19.69 2.91 -1.90
N PHE A 95 18.78 3.61 -2.58
CA PHE A 95 17.90 3.08 -3.60
C PHE A 95 18.12 3.85 -4.90
N MET A 96 18.80 3.22 -5.84
CA MET A 96 19.25 3.85 -7.09
C MET A 96 19.99 5.19 -6.80
N ASP A 97 19.77 6.20 -7.61
CA ASP A 97 20.26 7.57 -7.40
C ASP A 97 19.25 8.46 -6.66
N LEU A 98 18.18 7.88 -6.12
CA LEU A 98 17.04 8.61 -5.57
C LEU A 98 17.19 8.96 -4.08
N GLY A 99 18.13 8.36 -3.36
CA GLY A 99 18.36 8.61 -1.93
C GLY A 99 18.19 7.36 -1.08
N LEU A 100 17.94 7.54 0.22
CA LEU A 100 17.90 6.44 1.19
C LEU A 100 16.46 6.00 1.47
N VAL A 101 16.24 4.69 1.47
CA VAL A 101 14.98 4.03 1.81
C VAL A 101 15.21 2.94 2.85
N ALA A 102 14.15 2.48 3.51
CA ALA A 102 14.25 1.42 4.49
C ALA A 102 14.68 0.09 3.85
N ALA A 103 15.68 -0.56 4.44
CA ALA A 103 16.30 -1.77 3.92
C ALA A 103 15.31 -2.91 3.65
N GLY A 104 14.31 -3.09 4.52
CA GLY A 104 13.29 -4.12 4.34
C GLY A 104 12.49 -3.92 3.05
N PHE A 105 11.99 -2.70 2.78
CA PHE A 105 11.28 -2.41 1.52
C PHE A 105 12.19 -2.55 0.30
N ARG A 106 13.43 -2.02 0.42
CA ARG A 106 14.42 -2.11 -0.65
C ARG A 106 14.70 -3.55 -1.03
N SER A 107 14.93 -4.43 -0.04
CA SER A 107 15.24 -5.83 -0.28
C SER A 107 14.13 -6.55 -1.05
N ILE A 108 12.87 -6.35 -0.64
CA ILE A 108 11.72 -6.94 -1.34
C ILE A 108 11.58 -6.35 -2.74
N ALA A 109 11.64 -5.02 -2.88
CA ALA A 109 11.50 -4.36 -4.18
C ALA A 109 12.54 -4.81 -5.19
N GLN A 110 13.81 -4.95 -4.78
CA GLN A 110 14.90 -5.40 -5.65
C GLN A 110 14.82 -6.89 -6.03
N SER A 111 14.03 -7.67 -5.33
CA SER A 111 13.78 -9.09 -5.64
C SER A 111 12.57 -9.32 -6.56
N ILE A 112 11.88 -8.24 -6.97
CA ILE A 112 10.70 -8.34 -7.82
C ILE A 112 11.06 -8.97 -9.17
N LEU A 113 10.30 -10.00 -9.54
CA LEU A 113 10.32 -10.64 -10.85
C LEU A 113 8.92 -10.63 -11.44
N ILE A 114 8.85 -10.38 -12.73
CA ILE A 114 7.61 -10.33 -13.51
C ILE A 114 7.56 -11.51 -14.47
N THR A 115 6.48 -12.29 -14.40
CA THR A 115 6.24 -13.43 -15.29
C THR A 115 5.17 -13.05 -16.30
N VAL A 116 5.57 -12.75 -17.56
CA VAL A 116 4.68 -12.30 -18.64
C VAL A 116 4.04 -13.47 -19.39
N ALA A 117 4.69 -14.61 -19.45
CA ALA A 117 4.18 -15.82 -20.10
C ALA A 117 4.58 -17.05 -19.28
N PRO A 118 3.92 -18.18 -19.45
CA PRO A 118 4.28 -19.38 -18.70
C PRO A 118 5.76 -19.71 -18.79
N GLY A 119 6.45 -19.67 -17.64
CA GLY A 119 7.84 -20.07 -17.49
C GLY A 119 8.92 -19.01 -17.77
N SER A 120 8.56 -17.77 -18.09
CA SER A 120 9.52 -16.69 -18.34
C SER A 120 9.40 -15.58 -17.30
N SER A 121 10.37 -15.47 -16.41
CA SER A 121 10.47 -14.37 -15.44
C SER A 121 11.58 -13.40 -15.84
N MET A 122 11.32 -12.10 -15.69
CA MET A 122 12.25 -11.03 -16.07
C MET A 122 12.19 -9.88 -15.04
N SER A 123 13.10 -8.91 -15.17
CA SER A 123 13.04 -7.70 -14.36
C SER A 123 11.80 -6.87 -14.66
N LEU A 124 11.41 -6.00 -13.72
CA LEU A 124 10.31 -5.07 -13.94
C LEU A 124 10.51 -4.20 -15.19
N THR A 125 11.71 -3.66 -15.37
CA THR A 125 12.03 -2.79 -16.52
C THR A 125 11.95 -3.54 -17.86
N ASP A 126 12.46 -4.77 -17.94
CA ASP A 126 12.36 -5.61 -19.14
C ASP A 126 10.91 -5.98 -19.45
N ALA A 127 10.11 -6.26 -18.43
CA ALA A 127 8.69 -6.54 -18.58
C ALA A 127 7.94 -5.33 -19.17
N ILE A 128 8.21 -4.12 -18.71
CA ILE A 128 7.60 -2.90 -19.25
C ILE A 128 8.03 -2.67 -20.72
N VAL A 129 9.29 -2.90 -21.07
CA VAL A 129 9.74 -2.82 -22.47
C VAL A 129 9.00 -3.85 -23.33
N ASN A 130 8.89 -5.08 -22.85
CA ASN A 130 8.17 -6.16 -23.55
C ASN A 130 6.68 -5.82 -23.75
N LEU A 131 6.00 -5.39 -22.69
CA LEU A 131 4.60 -5.00 -22.73
C LEU A 131 4.37 -3.76 -23.62
N ASN A 132 5.29 -2.80 -23.63
CA ASN A 132 5.19 -1.65 -24.52
C ASN A 132 5.26 -2.04 -26.01
N ALA A 133 6.09 -3.02 -26.35
CA ALA A 133 6.17 -3.52 -27.71
C ALA A 133 4.87 -4.20 -28.18
N GLN A 134 4.10 -4.77 -27.23
CA GLN A 134 2.85 -5.48 -27.52
C GLN A 134 1.62 -4.57 -27.46
N HIS A 135 1.59 -3.59 -26.55
CA HIS A 135 0.38 -2.84 -26.18
C HIS A 135 0.49 -1.33 -26.41
N ALA A 136 1.66 -0.78 -26.76
CA ALA A 136 1.90 0.66 -26.94
C ALA A 136 1.43 1.45 -25.69
N ILE A 137 2.15 1.33 -24.58
CA ILE A 137 1.77 1.89 -23.27
C ILE A 137 1.48 3.39 -23.37
N THR A 138 0.34 3.80 -22.83
CA THR A 138 -0.15 5.18 -22.77
C THR A 138 -0.30 5.69 -21.35
N SER A 139 -0.52 4.80 -20.37
CA SER A 139 -0.50 5.13 -18.95
C SER A 139 -0.07 3.94 -18.10
N VAL A 140 0.49 4.22 -16.93
CA VAL A 140 0.85 3.20 -15.92
C VAL A 140 0.35 3.66 -14.55
N THR A 141 -0.64 2.97 -14.03
CA THR A 141 -1.17 3.20 -12.68
C THR A 141 -0.61 2.14 -11.73
N VAL A 142 0.18 2.56 -10.75
CA VAL A 142 0.75 1.66 -9.73
C VAL A 142 -0.05 1.80 -8.43
N LEU A 143 -0.56 0.70 -7.92
CA LEU A 143 -1.47 0.64 -6.78
C LEU A 143 -0.90 -0.27 -5.69
N GLY A 144 -1.03 0.13 -4.42
CA GLY A 144 -0.61 -0.75 -3.33
C GLY A 144 -1.21 -0.41 -1.97
N HIS A 145 -1.34 -1.42 -1.12
CA HIS A 145 -1.84 -1.30 0.25
C HIS A 145 -0.80 -1.81 1.24
N SER A 146 -0.67 -1.15 2.38
CA SER A 146 0.25 -1.58 3.46
C SER A 146 1.70 -1.69 2.94
N LEU A 147 2.37 -2.82 3.16
CA LEU A 147 3.66 -3.15 2.53
C LEU A 147 3.62 -2.96 1.01
N GLY A 148 2.52 -3.38 0.34
CA GLY A 148 2.34 -3.16 -1.09
C GLY A 148 2.31 -1.68 -1.48
N GLY A 149 1.89 -0.78 -0.59
CA GLY A 149 1.98 0.68 -0.79
C GLY A 149 3.42 1.18 -0.79
N ALA A 150 4.28 0.62 0.08
CA ALA A 150 5.71 0.90 0.05
C ALA A 150 6.36 0.34 -1.22
N LEU A 151 6.01 -0.89 -1.61
CA LEU A 151 6.51 -1.50 -2.86
C LEU A 151 6.02 -0.75 -4.09
N ALA A 152 4.76 -0.31 -4.14
CA ALA A 152 4.23 0.53 -5.22
C ALA A 152 5.02 1.84 -5.37
N THR A 153 5.42 2.44 -4.25
CA THR A 153 6.29 3.61 -4.24
C THR A 153 7.66 3.29 -4.86
N LEU A 154 8.29 2.18 -4.49
CA LEU A 154 9.61 1.80 -5.01
C LEU A 154 9.56 1.32 -6.48
N VAL A 155 8.51 0.58 -6.85
CA VAL A 155 8.23 0.18 -8.25
C VAL A 155 8.09 1.41 -9.14
N ALA A 156 7.29 2.39 -8.74
CA ALA A 156 7.14 3.63 -9.50
C ALA A 156 8.44 4.44 -9.55
N ALA A 157 9.21 4.47 -8.46
CA ALA A 157 10.53 5.12 -8.41
C ALA A 157 11.52 4.46 -9.37
N GLU A 158 11.55 3.13 -9.45
CA GLU A 158 12.36 2.38 -10.40
C GLU A 158 11.96 2.69 -11.85
N LEU A 159 10.66 2.63 -12.14
CA LEU A 159 10.15 2.95 -13.47
C LEU A 159 10.42 4.41 -13.88
N ALA A 160 10.34 5.35 -12.95
CA ALA A 160 10.65 6.76 -13.23
C ALA A 160 12.15 7.00 -13.45
N SER A 161 13.02 6.30 -12.71
CA SER A 161 14.47 6.44 -12.80
C SER A 161 15.02 5.75 -14.05
N ALA A 162 14.66 4.48 -14.27
CA ALA A 162 15.09 3.71 -15.44
C ALA A 162 14.41 4.18 -16.73
N ASN A 163 13.21 4.73 -16.62
CA ASN A 163 12.37 5.23 -17.71
C ASN A 163 12.22 4.27 -18.91
N PRO A 164 11.96 2.97 -18.68
CA PRO A 164 11.79 2.02 -19.77
C PRO A 164 10.62 2.47 -20.66
N ALA A 165 10.77 2.35 -21.97
CA ALA A 165 9.74 2.73 -22.93
C ALA A 165 9.14 4.15 -22.73
N ASN A 166 9.87 5.06 -22.08
CA ASN A 166 9.46 6.44 -21.79
C ASN A 166 8.22 6.56 -20.88
N VAL A 167 7.98 5.58 -19.99
CA VAL A 167 6.78 5.56 -19.13
C VAL A 167 6.79 6.57 -17.98
N LYS A 168 7.89 7.23 -17.69
CA LYS A 168 8.01 8.19 -16.57
C LYS A 168 6.90 9.24 -16.53
N SER A 169 6.58 9.85 -17.66
CA SER A 169 5.52 10.87 -17.76
C SER A 169 4.09 10.29 -17.71
N MET A 170 3.97 8.97 -17.77
CA MET A 170 2.69 8.23 -17.79
C MET A 170 2.34 7.65 -16.41
N LEU A 171 3.24 7.80 -15.41
CA LEU A 171 3.07 7.19 -14.09
C LEU A 171 2.06 7.94 -13.24
N SER A 172 1.19 7.15 -12.59
CA SER A 172 0.40 7.57 -11.44
C SER A 172 0.52 6.53 -10.32
N VAL A 173 0.54 6.99 -9.08
CA VAL A 173 0.72 6.12 -7.90
C VAL A 173 -0.44 6.33 -6.92
N TRP A 174 -1.03 5.23 -6.48
CA TRP A 174 -2.09 5.22 -5.48
C TRP A 174 -1.69 4.29 -4.34
N THR A 175 -1.63 4.82 -3.14
CA THR A 175 -1.28 4.02 -1.96
C THR A 175 -2.34 4.15 -0.88
N TYR A 176 -2.66 3.02 -0.27
CA TYR A 176 -3.58 2.89 0.86
C TYR A 176 -2.80 2.36 2.06
N ALA A 177 -2.94 2.97 3.21
CA ALA A 177 -2.24 2.54 4.42
C ALA A 177 -0.71 2.41 4.27
N SER A 178 -0.09 3.11 3.32
CA SER A 178 1.35 2.96 3.06
C SER A 178 2.18 3.47 4.25
N PRO A 179 3.19 2.72 4.70
CA PRO A 179 4.19 3.21 5.64
C PRO A 179 5.08 4.28 4.98
N ARG A 180 5.92 4.95 5.77
CA ARG A 180 6.96 5.87 5.27
C ARG A 180 8.09 5.07 4.65
N VAL A 181 8.44 5.37 3.40
CA VAL A 181 9.35 4.54 2.61
C VAL A 181 10.80 4.99 2.70
N GLY A 182 11.06 6.29 2.66
CA GLY A 182 12.40 6.81 2.55
C GLY A 182 12.64 8.10 3.33
N LEU A 183 13.88 8.57 3.26
CA LEU A 183 14.32 9.81 3.87
C LEU A 183 13.95 11.04 3.02
N PRO A 184 14.13 12.28 3.52
CA PRO A 184 13.75 13.49 2.80
C PRO A 184 14.31 13.60 1.38
N ASP A 185 15.54 13.15 1.14
CA ASP A 185 16.15 13.15 -0.20
C ASP A 185 15.37 12.28 -1.18
N PHE A 186 15.01 11.04 -0.76
CA PHE A 186 14.20 10.15 -1.55
C PHE A 186 12.84 10.77 -1.86
N MET A 187 12.17 11.29 -0.83
CA MET A 187 10.87 11.94 -0.98
C MET A 187 10.93 13.12 -1.98
N SER A 188 11.93 13.97 -1.88
CA SER A 188 12.09 15.14 -2.76
C SER A 188 12.26 14.72 -4.21
N LYS A 189 13.17 13.76 -4.47
CA LYS A 189 13.44 13.25 -5.83
C LYS A 189 12.23 12.48 -6.39
N PHE A 190 11.58 11.65 -5.58
CA PHE A 190 10.36 10.95 -5.97
C PHE A 190 9.27 11.94 -6.41
N ASN A 191 8.95 12.92 -5.57
CA ASN A 191 7.88 13.90 -5.85
C ASN A 191 8.17 14.74 -7.09
N SER A 192 9.46 15.02 -7.39
CA SER A 192 9.84 15.75 -8.61
C SER A 192 9.69 14.91 -9.87
N GLN A 193 9.80 13.59 -9.76
CA GLN A 193 9.72 12.67 -10.89
C GLN A 193 8.30 12.13 -11.14
N ILE A 194 7.50 11.99 -10.07
CA ILE A 194 6.16 11.39 -10.10
C ILE A 194 5.18 12.33 -9.39
N PRO A 195 4.76 13.43 -10.03
CA PRO A 195 3.88 14.42 -9.41
C PRO A 195 2.46 13.87 -9.17
N THR A 196 2.03 12.86 -9.95
CA THR A 196 0.71 12.24 -9.83
C THR A 196 0.76 11.11 -8.80
N THR A 197 0.77 11.49 -7.53
CA THR A 197 0.84 10.54 -6.40
C THR A 197 -0.28 10.82 -5.42
N TYR A 198 -1.12 9.83 -5.18
CA TYR A 198 -2.27 9.87 -4.28
C TYR A 198 -2.04 8.92 -3.11
N ARG A 199 -1.86 9.48 -1.93
CA ARG A 199 -1.65 8.74 -0.69
C ARG A 199 -2.88 8.85 0.20
N ILE A 200 -3.54 7.74 0.45
CA ILE A 200 -4.78 7.63 1.22
C ILE A 200 -4.46 6.93 2.54
N TRP A 201 -4.85 7.54 3.66
CA TRP A 201 -4.56 7.00 4.97
C TRP A 201 -5.65 7.26 6.00
N ASN A 202 -5.89 6.29 6.86
CA ASN A 202 -6.85 6.32 7.95
C ASN A 202 -6.19 6.82 9.23
N VAL A 203 -6.82 7.75 9.95
CA VAL A 203 -6.27 8.33 11.18
C VAL A 203 -6.11 7.35 12.32
N LEU A 204 -6.83 6.24 12.30
CA LEU A 204 -6.75 5.19 13.32
C LEU A 204 -5.67 4.16 13.00
N ASP A 205 -5.26 4.06 11.75
CA ASP A 205 -4.25 3.11 11.29
C ASP A 205 -2.85 3.54 11.73
N ILE A 206 -2.12 2.63 12.38
CA ILE A 206 -0.75 2.90 12.86
C ILE A 206 0.30 2.73 11.76
N VAL A 207 0.02 1.95 10.70
CA VAL A 207 1.00 1.62 9.67
C VAL A 207 1.53 2.86 8.94
N PRO A 208 0.72 3.85 8.57
CA PRO A 208 1.21 5.09 7.99
C PRO A 208 2.13 5.91 8.91
N GLU A 209 2.15 5.64 10.21
CA GLU A 209 2.99 6.36 11.17
C GLU A 209 4.40 5.77 11.32
N VAL A 210 4.68 4.65 10.67
CA VAL A 210 5.97 3.95 10.75
C VAL A 210 6.65 3.82 9.38
N PRO A 211 7.98 3.68 9.35
CA PRO A 211 8.92 4.00 10.41
C PRO A 211 8.80 5.46 10.88
N THR A 212 9.24 5.72 12.12
CA THR A 212 9.22 7.09 12.66
C THR A 212 10.27 7.97 11.98
N PHE A 213 10.26 9.27 12.29
CA PHE A 213 11.33 10.19 11.83
C PHE A 213 12.72 9.54 11.98
N PRO A 214 13.64 9.68 10.98
CA PRO A 214 13.61 10.65 9.86
C PRO A 214 12.90 10.17 8.58
N TYR A 215 12.15 9.07 8.61
CA TYR A 215 11.38 8.61 7.46
C TYR A 215 10.19 9.52 7.19
N VAL A 216 9.92 9.78 5.92
CA VAL A 216 8.86 10.67 5.46
C VAL A 216 8.01 10.03 4.35
N HIS A 217 6.83 10.58 4.14
CA HIS A 217 5.96 10.15 3.06
C HIS A 217 6.27 10.87 1.75
N VAL A 218 6.09 10.17 0.65
CA VAL A 218 5.99 10.75 -0.69
C VAL A 218 4.56 11.26 -0.97
N GLY A 219 4.34 12.03 -2.04
CA GLY A 219 3.00 12.48 -2.44
C GLY A 219 2.40 13.58 -1.54
N GLY A 220 3.23 14.33 -0.81
CA GLY A 220 2.77 15.43 0.04
C GLY A 220 1.96 14.96 1.26
N ASN A 221 0.96 15.75 1.67
CA ASN A 221 0.17 15.46 2.88
C ASN A 221 -0.75 14.24 2.74
N GLY A 222 -1.07 13.85 1.51
CA GLY A 222 -2.01 12.75 1.24
C GLY A 222 -3.46 13.08 1.60
N GLU A 223 -4.35 12.16 1.31
CA GLU A 223 -5.77 12.22 1.70
C GLU A 223 -5.96 11.51 3.04
N LYS A 224 -6.42 12.28 4.01
CA LYS A 224 -6.69 11.81 5.36
C LYS A 224 -8.15 11.39 5.48
N LEU A 225 -8.41 10.10 5.68
CA LEU A 225 -9.73 9.59 5.99
C LEU A 225 -10.03 9.78 7.47
N THR A 226 -11.13 10.46 7.76
CA THR A 226 -11.66 10.65 9.12
C THR A 226 -13.00 9.94 9.25
N GLN A 227 -13.24 9.33 10.40
CA GLN A 227 -14.46 8.61 10.68
C GLN A 227 -15.54 9.58 11.20
N SER A 228 -16.80 9.37 10.78
CA SER A 228 -17.96 9.90 11.49
C SER A 228 -18.15 9.19 12.84
N GLU A 229 -18.99 9.75 13.72
CA GLU A 229 -19.30 9.05 15.00
C GLU A 229 -19.90 7.65 14.78
N GLN A 230 -20.75 7.49 13.77
CA GLN A 230 -21.33 6.20 13.41
C GLN A 230 -20.26 5.23 12.94
N GLN A 231 -19.37 5.65 12.04
CA GLN A 231 -18.26 4.83 11.57
C GLN A 231 -17.29 4.43 12.68
N LEU A 232 -17.03 5.34 13.64
CA LEU A 232 -16.25 5.01 14.84
C LEU A 232 -16.92 3.94 15.69
N GLN A 233 -18.25 3.97 15.83
CA GLN A 233 -18.98 2.95 16.58
C GLN A 233 -18.89 1.59 15.93
N GLU A 234 -19.00 1.53 14.61
CA GLU A 234 -18.87 0.28 13.84
C GLU A 234 -17.45 -0.29 13.93
N LEU A 235 -16.40 0.53 13.77
CA LEU A 235 -15.00 0.10 13.87
C LEU A 235 -14.60 -0.37 15.27
N VAL A 236 -15.13 0.24 16.33
CA VAL A 236 -14.81 -0.15 17.73
C VAL A 236 -15.30 -1.56 18.07
N THR A 237 -16.29 -2.07 17.35
CA THR A 237 -16.79 -3.44 17.56
C THR A 237 -15.91 -4.52 16.94
N ILE A 238 -14.98 -4.14 16.05
CA ILE A 238 -14.11 -5.06 15.29
C ILE A 238 -12.64 -4.61 15.50
N PRO A 239 -11.94 -5.17 16.51
CA PRO A 239 -10.53 -4.84 16.74
C PRO A 239 -9.65 -5.16 15.54
N SER A 240 -8.65 -4.32 15.28
CA SER A 240 -7.66 -4.46 14.20
C SER A 240 -8.15 -4.18 12.78
N CYS A 241 -9.40 -3.74 12.62
CA CYS A 241 -9.99 -3.43 11.32
C CYS A 241 -9.45 -2.15 10.66
N GLU A 242 -8.82 -1.28 11.43
CA GLU A 242 -8.42 0.06 10.97
C GLU A 242 -7.43 0.05 9.81
N HIS A 243 -6.66 -1.03 9.69
CA HIS A 243 -5.65 -1.21 8.65
C HIS A 243 -6.16 -1.94 7.41
N HIS A 244 -7.28 -2.64 7.49
CA HIS A 244 -7.76 -3.46 6.38
C HIS A 244 -8.12 -2.62 5.15
N LEU A 245 -7.81 -3.12 3.96
CA LEU A 245 -8.13 -2.44 2.71
C LEU A 245 -9.64 -2.23 2.53
N THR A 246 -10.45 -3.19 2.98
CA THR A 246 -11.93 -3.10 2.96
C THR A 246 -12.43 -1.94 3.83
N THR A 247 -11.78 -1.65 4.95
CA THR A 247 -12.07 -0.47 5.76
C THR A 247 -11.80 0.83 5.00
N TYR A 248 -10.70 0.89 4.27
CA TYR A 248 -10.39 2.05 3.41
C TYR A 248 -11.45 2.24 2.32
N GLN A 249 -11.89 1.16 1.67
CA GLN A 249 -12.95 1.20 0.67
C GLN A 249 -14.28 1.69 1.27
N TRP A 250 -14.65 1.16 2.44
CA TRP A 250 -15.86 1.58 3.15
C TRP A 250 -15.80 3.04 3.63
N LEU A 251 -14.67 3.51 4.12
CA LEU A 251 -14.49 4.91 4.52
C LEU A 251 -14.56 5.87 3.32
N LEU A 252 -14.12 5.43 2.15
CA LEU A 252 -14.19 6.21 0.91
C LEU A 252 -15.61 6.22 0.32
N GLU A 253 -16.30 5.07 0.36
CA GLU A 253 -17.60 4.93 -0.30
C GLU A 253 -18.48 3.87 0.40
N SER A 254 -19.07 4.25 1.53
CA SER A 254 -19.90 3.35 2.36
C SER A 254 -21.21 2.91 1.70
N SER A 255 -21.66 3.58 0.64
CA SER A 255 -22.85 3.16 -0.10
C SER A 255 -22.62 1.95 -1.00
N LEU A 256 -21.36 1.73 -1.43
CA LEU A 256 -20.97 0.65 -2.33
C LEU A 256 -20.20 -0.48 -1.63
N PHE A 257 -19.55 -0.18 -0.53
CA PHE A 257 -18.71 -1.12 0.21
C PHE A 257 -19.26 -1.29 1.63
N LYS A 258 -19.26 -2.52 2.10
CA LYS A 258 -19.56 -2.85 3.49
C LYS A 258 -18.26 -2.92 4.27
N LEU A 259 -18.34 -2.61 5.56
CA LEU A 259 -17.26 -2.91 6.48
C LEU A 259 -17.21 -4.44 6.63
N ASP A 260 -16.25 -5.04 5.97
CA ASP A 260 -15.98 -6.46 6.02
C ASP A 260 -14.55 -6.63 6.50
N CYS A 261 -14.43 -6.89 7.80
CA CYS A 261 -13.18 -7.24 8.45
C CYS A 261 -13.26 -8.68 8.88
N ASP A 262 -13.50 -9.58 7.90
CA ASP A 262 -13.50 -11.00 8.17
C ASP A 262 -12.08 -11.41 8.57
N CYS A 263 -11.89 -11.53 9.88
CA CYS A 263 -10.61 -11.82 10.51
C CYS A 263 -10.19 -13.30 10.38
N ASP A 264 -10.90 -14.10 9.59
CA ASP A 264 -10.66 -15.53 9.49
C ASP A 264 -9.27 -15.90 8.93
N HIS A 265 -8.53 -14.92 8.39
CA HIS A 265 -7.18 -15.16 7.85
C HIS A 265 -6.10 -14.13 8.26
N GLU A 266 -6.43 -13.04 8.95
CA GLU A 266 -5.43 -11.98 9.20
C GLU A 266 -5.36 -11.48 10.66
N CYS A 267 -6.22 -11.94 11.54
CA CYS A 267 -6.27 -11.51 12.94
C CYS A 267 -6.15 -12.69 13.91
N GLU A 268 -5.08 -13.48 13.84
CA GLU A 268 -4.67 -14.25 15.02
C GLU A 268 -4.11 -13.28 16.08
N VAL A 269 -4.99 -12.51 16.70
CA VAL A 269 -4.70 -12.02 18.04
C VAL A 269 -4.72 -13.26 18.94
N PRO A 270 -3.65 -13.56 19.71
CA PRO A 270 -3.71 -14.64 20.68
C PRO A 270 -4.97 -14.48 21.51
N ALA A 271 -5.82 -15.50 21.58
CA ALA A 271 -7.04 -15.45 22.36
C ALA A 271 -6.67 -14.96 23.78
N PRO A 272 -7.33 -13.92 24.33
CA PRO A 272 -7.08 -13.52 25.68
C PRO A 272 -7.31 -14.73 26.57
N ALA A 273 -6.36 -15.01 27.44
CA ALA A 273 -6.44 -16.13 28.36
C ALA A 273 -7.82 -16.17 28.98
N ALA A 274 -8.46 -17.34 28.98
CA ALA A 274 -9.82 -17.53 29.44
C ALA A 274 -10.03 -16.86 30.82
N GLY A 275 -10.79 -15.77 30.86
CA GLY A 275 -11.01 -14.96 32.07
C GLY A 275 -11.17 -13.46 31.82
N ALA A 276 -10.95 -12.94 30.63
CA ALA A 276 -11.20 -11.53 30.33
C ALA A 276 -12.71 -11.30 30.16
N MET A 277 -13.30 -10.62 31.14
CA MET A 277 -14.69 -10.16 31.08
C MET A 277 -14.95 -9.30 29.86
N ALA A 278 -16.13 -9.46 29.26
CA ALA A 278 -16.63 -8.59 28.21
C ALA A 278 -16.42 -7.12 28.60
N LEU A 279 -15.64 -6.40 27.79
CA LEU A 279 -15.38 -4.97 27.98
C LEU A 279 -16.70 -4.22 27.75
N ASP A 280 -17.13 -3.46 28.75
CA ASP A 280 -18.25 -2.53 28.63
C ASP A 280 -17.95 -1.55 27.46
N HIS A 281 -18.91 -1.34 26.57
CA HIS A 281 -18.79 -0.44 25.40
C HIS A 281 -18.34 0.98 25.78
N ALA A 282 -18.65 1.44 27.00
CA ALA A 282 -18.19 2.73 27.52
C ALA A 282 -16.68 2.76 27.75
N ASP A 283 -16.07 1.66 28.21
CA ASP A 283 -14.64 1.56 28.49
C ASP A 283 -13.83 1.41 27.19
N ALA A 284 -14.37 0.72 26.18
CA ALA A 284 -13.78 0.64 24.83
C ALA A 284 -13.72 2.04 24.18
N ARG A 285 -14.82 2.82 24.27
CA ARG A 285 -14.86 4.22 23.79
C ARG A 285 -13.88 5.12 24.52
N ALA A 286 -13.74 4.95 25.84
CA ALA A 286 -12.78 5.71 26.62
C ALA A 286 -11.33 5.35 26.25
N LYS A 287 -11.03 4.08 25.97
CA LYS A 287 -9.72 3.62 25.49
C LYS A 287 -9.38 4.19 24.11
N VAL A 288 -10.32 4.17 23.15
CA VAL A 288 -10.15 4.77 21.83
C VAL A 288 -9.90 6.28 21.95
N ARG A 289 -10.72 7.01 22.71
CA ARG A 289 -10.51 8.46 22.95
C ARG A 289 -9.16 8.75 23.61
N ARG A 290 -8.72 7.94 24.56
CA ARG A 290 -7.40 8.08 25.20
C ARG A 290 -6.26 7.74 24.25
N ALA A 291 -6.42 6.73 23.37
CA ALA A 291 -5.45 6.39 22.34
C ALA A 291 -5.36 7.50 21.29
N GLN A 292 -6.49 8.06 20.86
CA GLN A 292 -6.54 9.22 19.94
C GLN A 292 -5.89 10.45 20.56
N ALA A 293 -6.21 10.79 21.82
CA ALA A 293 -5.60 11.92 22.52
C ALA A 293 -4.08 11.75 22.69
N ARG A 294 -3.61 10.52 22.95
CA ARG A 294 -2.17 10.20 23.03
C ARG A 294 -1.49 10.31 21.66
N ARG A 295 -2.14 9.88 20.58
CA ARG A 295 -1.62 9.98 19.20
C ARG A 295 -1.57 11.43 18.72
N VAL A 296 -2.61 12.22 18.98
CA VAL A 296 -2.62 13.66 18.67
C VAL A 296 -1.49 14.36 19.44
N SER A 297 -1.33 14.11 20.74
CA SER A 297 -0.26 14.70 21.55
C SER A 297 1.15 14.21 21.17
N ALA A 298 1.28 12.99 20.63
CA ALA A 298 2.54 12.48 20.09
C ALA A 298 2.89 13.12 18.75
N ALA A 299 1.91 13.29 17.87
CA ALA A 299 2.06 13.99 16.59
C ALA A 299 2.34 15.49 16.78
N GLU A 300 1.75 16.12 17.79
CA GLU A 300 2.03 17.52 18.17
C GLU A 300 3.42 17.68 18.77
N ARG A 301 3.87 16.75 19.61
CA ARG A 301 5.24 16.74 20.14
C ARG A 301 6.29 16.53 19.04
N ALA A 302 6.02 15.65 18.07
CA ALA A 302 6.90 15.41 16.92
C ALA A 302 6.98 16.67 16.03
N ARG A 303 5.86 17.38 15.82
CA ARG A 303 5.84 18.67 15.10
C ARG A 303 6.56 19.77 15.87
N GLY A 304 6.41 19.84 17.20
CA GLY A 304 7.12 20.78 18.05
C GLY A 304 8.63 20.55 18.04
N ALA A 305 9.07 19.29 18.09
CA ALA A 305 10.49 18.92 17.98
C ALA A 305 11.09 19.29 16.62
N HIS A 306 10.30 19.12 15.54
CA HIS A 306 10.72 19.50 14.19
C HIS A 306 10.85 21.04 14.05
N ALA A 307 9.89 21.80 14.60
CA ALA A 307 9.94 23.25 14.59
C ALA A 307 11.16 23.80 15.39
N LEU A 308 11.52 23.15 16.49
CA LEU A 308 12.69 23.50 17.29
C LEU A 308 14.00 23.20 16.56
N PHE A 309 14.05 22.08 15.81
CA PHE A 309 15.23 21.70 15.02
C PHE A 309 15.44 22.64 13.83
N VAL A 310 14.38 23.08 13.16
CA VAL A 310 14.45 24.05 12.06
C VAL A 310 14.83 25.45 12.56
N ALA A 311 14.48 25.83 13.80
CA ALA A 311 14.83 27.09 14.39
C ALA A 311 16.30 27.19 14.90
N LEU A 312 16.98 26.04 14.98
CA LEU A 312 18.38 25.93 15.44
C LEU A 312 19.38 25.73 14.29
N GLN A 313 18.95 25.74 13.04
CA GLN A 313 19.77 25.82 11.83
C GLN A 313 19.71 27.22 11.19
#